data_3227c3e1443c9fb994d09f7ff5c8bd9e
#
_entry.id   3227c3e1443c9fb994d09f7ff5c8bd9e
#
_cell.length_a   1.000
_cell.length_b   1.000
_cell.length_c   1.000
_cell.angle_alpha   90.00
_cell.angle_beta   90.00
_cell.angle_gamma   90.00
#
_symmetry.space_group_name_H-M   'P 1'
#
loop_
_entity.id
_entity.type
_entity.pdbx_description
1 polymer ?
#
loop_
_entity_poly.entity_id
_entity_poly.type
_entity_poly.pdbx_seq_one_letter_code
_entity_poly.pdbx_strand_id
1 'polypeptide(L)'
;MPSFFHCPCGIAGPSARISFAILLCVPLINLMDLMNPLIRRIAAVSLAGLLLGALAVHSQTPSAGPAAASTTTPPNGQNAATGRAALNIVVLDPAHGGTDPGARGSAGIREADIVLELTAQVRHGLESQGFQILQTRSSNENPSFDDRSALANSQTGAIFVSLHVSSTGLSGTVRVYTMPEMPLPPTTGGLIPWDQAQASYLPLSRKLGDAVQGELTQRFKGSPMNVQSAYVRQLRTTAAPAIVVELSSVAMEDKTDLDRMLPGVADAIVRGVVTFRPSYVTPGVPGTAPGAKP
;
A
#
# COMPACT_ATOMS: atom_id res chain seq x y z
N MET A 1 21.36 55.52 -1.94
CA MET A 1 21.08 56.39 -3.10
C MET A 1 21.04 55.53 -4.32
N PRO A 2 20.05 55.66 -5.17
CA PRO A 2 19.62 54.70 -6.17
C PRO A 2 20.15 55.02 -7.57
N SER A 3 20.12 54.06 -8.47
CA SER A 3 20.07 54.34 -9.89
C SER A 3 19.21 53.31 -10.62
N PHE A 4 18.09 53.81 -11.06
CA PHE A 4 17.18 53.28 -12.07
C PHE A 4 17.85 53.17 -13.43
N PHE A 5 17.52 52.17 -14.25
CA PHE A 5 17.37 52.36 -15.68
C PHE A 5 16.21 51.53 -16.24
N HIS A 6 15.46 52.21 -17.01
CA HIS A 6 14.20 52.01 -17.66
C HIS A 6 14.22 51.02 -18.82
N CYS A 7 13.06 50.40 -19.02
CA CYS A 7 12.54 49.82 -20.28
C CYS A 7 12.56 50.81 -21.47
N PRO A 8 12.48 50.34 -22.70
CA PRO A 8 11.24 50.64 -23.40
C PRO A 8 10.59 49.49 -24.21
N CYS A 9 9.28 49.71 -24.34
CA CYS A 9 8.35 49.04 -25.22
C CYS A 9 8.63 49.22 -26.72
N GLY A 10 8.08 48.30 -27.54
CA GLY A 10 7.86 48.45 -28.97
C GLY A 10 7.23 47.25 -29.64
N ILE A 11 5.91 47.21 -29.71
CA ILE A 11 4.98 47.31 -30.86
C ILE A 11 4.83 46.03 -31.71
N ALA A 12 3.70 45.48 -31.59
CA ALA A 12 2.58 44.91 -32.38
C ALA A 12 2.76 44.42 -33.85
N GLY A 13 2.19 43.23 -34.13
CA GLY A 13 1.25 42.82 -35.16
C GLY A 13 1.82 42.06 -36.36
N PRO A 14 0.95 41.49 -37.26
CA PRO A 14 -0.12 40.52 -36.96
C PRO A 14 -0.05 39.21 -37.79
N SER A 15 -0.87 38.24 -37.43
CA SER A 15 -1.57 37.21 -38.25
C SER A 15 -0.89 36.52 -39.41
N ALA A 16 -0.78 35.19 -39.34
CA ALA A 16 -1.07 34.29 -40.43
C ALA A 16 -1.49 32.90 -39.95
N ARG A 17 -2.75 32.57 -40.16
CA ARG A 17 -3.28 31.20 -40.11
C ARG A 17 -2.72 30.45 -41.32
N ILE A 18 -2.11 29.28 -41.09
CA ILE A 18 -1.97 28.27 -42.12
C ILE A 18 -2.34 26.93 -41.50
N SER A 19 -3.54 26.45 -41.87
CA SER A 19 -3.94 25.06 -41.75
C SER A 19 -3.13 24.24 -42.75
N PHE A 20 -2.45 23.19 -42.27
CA PHE A 20 -2.02 22.10 -43.14
C PHE A 20 -2.34 20.77 -42.44
N ALA A 21 -3.44 20.18 -42.89
CA ALA A 21 -3.73 18.77 -42.71
C ALA A 21 -2.79 17.99 -43.61
N ILE A 22 -1.84 17.27 -43.05
CA ILE A 22 -1.09 16.24 -43.79
C ILE A 22 -1.51 14.89 -43.18
N LEU A 23 -2.36 14.24 -43.95
CA LEU A 23 -2.74 12.85 -43.85
C LEU A 23 -1.52 12.00 -44.26
N LEU A 24 -0.83 11.40 -43.32
CA LEU A 24 0.22 10.41 -43.60
C LEU A 24 -0.33 9.02 -43.27
N CYS A 25 -0.75 8.33 -44.34
CA CYS A 25 -0.86 6.89 -44.38
C CYS A 25 0.52 6.27 -44.13
N VAL A 26 0.71 5.65 -42.97
CA VAL A 26 1.82 4.74 -42.73
C VAL A 26 1.29 3.32 -42.99
N PRO A 27 1.87 2.55 -43.89
CA PRO A 27 1.45 1.16 -44.12
C PRO A 27 1.77 0.30 -42.86
N LEU A 28 0.82 -0.48 -42.44
CA LEU A 28 1.00 -1.56 -41.45
C LEU A 28 2.06 -2.56 -42.03
N ILE A 29 3.30 -2.31 -41.74
CA ILE A 29 4.37 -3.29 -41.97
C ILE A 29 4.26 -4.33 -40.86
N ASN A 30 4.08 -5.57 -41.28
CA ASN A 30 3.98 -6.79 -40.54
C ASN A 30 4.79 -6.82 -39.22
N LEU A 31 4.12 -6.63 -38.12
CA LEU A 31 4.66 -6.85 -36.76
C LEU A 31 4.91 -8.35 -36.47
N MET A 32 4.59 -9.22 -37.43
CA MET A 32 4.74 -10.68 -37.28
C MET A 32 6.13 -11.20 -37.67
N ASP A 33 6.98 -10.39 -38.29
CA ASP A 33 8.31 -10.86 -38.72
C ASP A 33 9.43 -10.70 -37.67
N LEU A 34 9.13 -10.05 -36.54
CA LEU A 34 10.08 -9.89 -35.44
C LEU A 34 9.85 -10.83 -34.23
N MET A 35 8.92 -11.76 -34.34
CA MET A 35 8.66 -12.69 -33.26
C MET A 35 9.52 -13.96 -33.40
N ASN A 36 10.26 -14.27 -32.32
CA ASN A 36 11.07 -15.46 -32.13
C ASN A 36 10.28 -16.74 -32.50
N PRO A 37 10.85 -17.70 -33.26
CA PRO A 37 10.18 -18.92 -33.73
C PRO A 37 9.61 -19.83 -32.61
N LEU A 38 10.08 -19.64 -31.36
CA LEU A 38 9.57 -20.38 -30.20
C LEU A 38 8.16 -19.89 -29.81
N ILE A 39 7.84 -18.60 -29.99
CA ILE A 39 6.53 -18.03 -29.67
C ILE A 39 5.48 -18.40 -30.72
N ARG A 40 5.90 -18.58 -31.98
CA ARG A 40 5.00 -19.03 -33.08
C ARG A 40 4.44 -20.45 -32.83
N ARG A 41 5.16 -21.32 -32.13
CA ARG A 41 4.70 -22.70 -31.85
C ARG A 41 3.70 -22.78 -30.69
N ILE A 42 3.72 -21.85 -29.77
CA ILE A 42 2.78 -21.81 -28.63
C ILE A 42 1.42 -21.24 -29.03
N ALA A 43 1.38 -20.27 -29.96
CA ALA A 43 0.14 -19.67 -30.44
C ALA A 43 -0.70 -20.63 -31.33
N ALA A 44 -0.06 -21.56 -32.02
CA ALA A 44 -0.74 -22.51 -32.90
C ALA A 44 -1.46 -23.65 -32.14
N VAL A 45 -1.04 -23.98 -30.93
CA VAL A 45 -1.65 -25.07 -30.11
C VAL A 45 -2.89 -24.60 -29.37
N SER A 46 -3.01 -23.31 -29.07
CA SER A 46 -4.15 -22.75 -28.33
C SER A 46 -5.41 -22.52 -29.19
N LEU A 47 -5.29 -22.45 -30.52
CA LEU A 47 -6.44 -22.22 -31.41
C LEU A 47 -7.16 -23.49 -31.83
N ALA A 48 -6.54 -24.68 -31.67
CA ALA A 48 -7.15 -25.97 -32.03
C ALA A 48 -8.04 -26.55 -30.90
N GLY A 49 -7.96 -26.05 -29.69
CA GLY A 49 -8.72 -26.52 -28.53
C GLY A 49 -10.13 -25.92 -28.37
N LEU A 50 -10.50 -24.90 -29.13
CA LEU A 50 -11.74 -24.15 -28.92
C LEU A 50 -12.90 -24.53 -29.86
N LEU A 51 -12.75 -25.54 -30.73
CA LEU A 51 -13.74 -25.88 -31.76
C LEU A 51 -14.45 -27.24 -31.58
N LEU A 52 -14.25 -27.96 -30.47
CA LEU A 52 -14.84 -29.30 -30.23
C LEU A 52 -15.70 -29.41 -28.96
N GLY A 53 -16.26 -28.36 -28.43
CA GLY A 53 -17.03 -28.37 -27.17
C GLY A 53 -18.48 -27.84 -27.26
N ALA A 54 -19.14 -27.98 -28.40
CA ALA A 54 -20.55 -27.56 -28.50
C ALA A 54 -21.41 -28.64 -29.13
N LEU A 55 -21.89 -29.59 -28.31
CA LEU A 55 -23.10 -30.41 -28.60
C LEU A 55 -23.31 -31.44 -27.47
N ALA A 56 -24.10 -31.09 -26.45
CA ALA A 56 -24.99 -32.01 -25.69
C ALA A 56 -25.77 -31.21 -24.64
N VAL A 57 -26.85 -30.57 -25.04
CA VAL A 57 -27.91 -30.13 -24.11
C VAL A 57 -28.89 -31.29 -23.98
N HIS A 58 -28.87 -31.99 -22.83
CA HIS A 58 -29.95 -32.89 -22.44
C HIS A 58 -30.80 -32.19 -21.40
N SER A 59 -32.04 -31.88 -21.82
CA SER A 59 -33.15 -31.44 -21.00
C SER A 59 -33.66 -32.60 -20.13
N GLN A 60 -33.57 -32.47 -18.80
CA GLN A 60 -34.30 -33.32 -17.86
C GLN A 60 -35.29 -32.42 -17.08
N THR A 61 -36.57 -32.72 -17.24
CA THR A 61 -37.67 -32.20 -16.47
C THR A 61 -37.68 -32.79 -15.05
N PRO A 62 -37.88 -32.02 -13.98
CA PRO A 62 -38.02 -32.59 -12.65
C PRO A 62 -39.42 -33.06 -12.40
N SER A 63 -39.52 -34.36 -12.03
CA SER A 63 -40.73 -35.00 -11.49
C SER A 63 -40.88 -34.60 -10.02
N ALA A 64 -42.05 -34.05 -9.67
CA ALA A 64 -42.40 -33.74 -8.28
C ALA A 64 -42.89 -34.99 -7.55
N GLY A 65 -42.19 -35.34 -6.47
CA GLY A 65 -42.65 -36.32 -5.45
C GLY A 65 -42.79 -35.64 -4.09
N PRO A 66 -43.74 -36.05 -3.22
CA PRO A 66 -44.08 -35.29 -2.04
C PRO A 66 -43.03 -35.35 -0.90
N ALA A 67 -42.78 -34.21 -0.33
CA ALA A 67 -41.85 -34.00 0.77
C ALA A 67 -42.33 -34.61 2.07
N ALA A 68 -41.55 -35.50 2.68
CA ALA A 68 -41.64 -35.84 4.08
C ALA A 68 -40.86 -34.80 4.89
N ALA A 69 -41.55 -34.09 5.77
CA ALA A 69 -40.98 -33.13 6.68
C ALA A 69 -40.12 -33.83 7.74
N SER A 70 -38.81 -33.79 7.60
CA SER A 70 -37.89 -34.12 8.69
C SER A 70 -37.52 -32.87 9.45
N THR A 71 -38.09 -32.68 10.63
CA THR A 71 -37.66 -31.68 11.59
C THR A 71 -36.31 -32.11 12.16
N THR A 72 -35.20 -31.63 11.55
CA THR A 72 -33.90 -31.65 12.21
C THR A 72 -33.71 -30.30 12.92
N THR A 73 -33.85 -30.32 14.23
CA THR A 73 -33.39 -29.28 15.13
C THR A 73 -31.91 -29.00 14.86
N PRO A 74 -31.50 -27.76 14.57
CA PRO A 74 -30.08 -27.47 14.44
C PRO A 74 -29.41 -27.62 15.81
N PRO A 75 -28.20 -28.17 15.89
CA PRO A 75 -27.47 -28.20 17.15
C PRO A 75 -27.15 -26.75 17.55
N ASN A 76 -27.71 -26.38 18.68
CA ASN A 76 -27.47 -25.11 19.37
C ASN A 76 -26.04 -25.12 19.91
N GLY A 77 -25.10 -24.76 19.07
CA GLY A 77 -23.69 -24.52 19.39
C GLY A 77 -23.41 -23.03 19.29
N GLN A 78 -24.04 -22.26 20.17
CA GLN A 78 -23.67 -20.84 20.32
C GLN A 78 -22.31 -20.75 21.02
N ASN A 79 -21.25 -20.86 20.27
CA ASN A 79 -20.04 -20.11 20.54
C ASN A 79 -20.06 -18.89 19.62
N ALA A 80 -20.86 -17.89 20.00
CA ALA A 80 -20.60 -16.53 19.59
C ALA A 80 -19.32 -16.08 20.30
N ALA A 81 -18.18 -16.60 19.86
CA ALA A 81 -16.91 -15.93 20.03
C ALA A 81 -17.13 -14.55 19.41
N THR A 82 -17.16 -13.52 20.26
CA THR A 82 -17.10 -12.13 19.84
C THR A 82 -15.97 -12.04 18.81
N GLY A 83 -16.35 -11.96 17.54
CA GLY A 83 -15.43 -12.09 16.43
C GLY A 83 -14.46 -10.91 16.39
N ARG A 84 -13.36 -11.06 17.15
CA ARG A 84 -12.22 -10.17 17.01
C ARG A 84 -11.68 -10.38 15.62
N ALA A 85 -11.68 -9.31 14.82
CA ALA A 85 -11.06 -9.38 13.51
C ALA A 85 -9.59 -9.76 13.68
N ALA A 86 -9.18 -10.86 13.05
CA ALA A 86 -7.78 -11.25 13.00
C ALA A 86 -7.02 -10.33 12.03
N LEU A 87 -5.75 -10.07 12.29
CA LEU A 87 -4.89 -9.37 11.36
C LEU A 87 -4.64 -10.23 10.13
N ASN A 88 -5.22 -9.84 9.00
CA ASN A 88 -5.09 -10.56 7.73
C ASN A 88 -4.66 -9.65 6.57
N ILE A 89 -4.80 -8.33 6.72
CA ILE A 89 -4.54 -7.36 5.66
C ILE A 89 -3.38 -6.47 6.05
N VAL A 90 -2.45 -6.24 5.12
CA VAL A 90 -1.41 -5.22 5.25
C VAL A 90 -1.56 -4.24 4.10
N VAL A 91 -1.77 -2.97 4.43
CA VAL A 91 -1.76 -1.88 3.48
C VAL A 91 -0.35 -1.31 3.43
N LEU A 92 0.32 -1.49 2.30
CA LEU A 92 1.64 -0.93 2.02
C LEU A 92 1.48 0.40 1.31
N ASP A 93 2.15 1.41 1.81
CA ASP A 93 2.15 2.76 1.27
C ASP A 93 3.56 3.16 0.81
N PRO A 94 3.91 2.88 -0.46
CA PRO A 94 5.14 3.46 -1.04
C PRO A 94 4.96 4.96 -1.17
N ALA A 95 5.67 5.73 -0.36
CA ALA A 95 5.56 7.18 -0.30
C ALA A 95 5.85 7.86 -1.65
N HIS A 96 5.38 9.11 -1.81
CA HIS A 96 5.63 9.92 -3.01
C HIS A 96 5.07 9.30 -4.30
N GLY A 97 5.60 9.71 -5.47
CA GLY A 97 5.19 9.25 -6.79
C GLY A 97 4.71 10.37 -7.71
N GLY A 98 4.44 10.07 -8.97
CA GLY A 98 4.04 11.07 -9.96
C GLY A 98 5.08 12.18 -10.12
N THR A 99 4.66 13.41 -9.89
CA THR A 99 5.51 14.61 -9.92
C THR A 99 6.28 14.83 -8.62
N ASP A 100 5.95 14.11 -7.56
CA ASP A 100 6.65 14.15 -6.28
C ASP A 100 7.70 13.03 -6.19
N PRO A 101 8.98 13.32 -6.38
CA PRO A 101 10.04 12.32 -6.32
C PRO A 101 10.43 11.92 -4.89
N GLY A 102 9.94 12.63 -3.86
CA GLY A 102 10.48 12.57 -2.51
C GLY A 102 11.91 13.06 -2.40
N ALA A 103 12.66 12.53 -1.48
CA ALA A 103 14.08 12.81 -1.33
C ALA A 103 14.87 12.40 -2.59
N ARG A 104 15.91 13.17 -2.89
CA ARG A 104 16.76 12.98 -4.08
C ARG A 104 18.20 12.74 -3.67
N GLY A 105 18.80 11.73 -4.24
CA GLY A 105 20.23 11.44 -4.15
C GLY A 105 20.98 11.89 -5.39
N SER A 106 22.30 11.65 -5.39
CA SER A 106 23.15 11.78 -6.56
C SER A 106 22.74 10.80 -7.67
N ALA A 107 23.24 10.97 -8.87
CA ALA A 107 22.99 10.08 -10.02
C ALA A 107 21.50 9.81 -10.33
N GLY A 108 20.61 10.75 -9.98
CA GLY A 108 19.19 10.64 -10.28
C GLY A 108 18.38 9.70 -9.37
N ILE A 109 18.93 9.28 -8.24
CA ILE A 109 18.21 8.49 -7.24
C ILE A 109 17.00 9.29 -6.73
N ARG A 110 15.83 8.67 -6.72
CA ARG A 110 14.57 9.25 -6.21
C ARG A 110 13.98 8.30 -5.17
N GLU A 111 13.54 8.85 -4.04
CA GLU A 111 12.84 8.10 -3.00
C GLU A 111 11.67 7.29 -3.56
N ALA A 112 10.82 7.94 -4.37
CA ALA A 112 9.64 7.32 -4.97
C ALA A 112 9.92 5.99 -5.70
N ASP A 113 11.09 5.85 -6.34
CA ASP A 113 11.47 4.63 -7.06
C ASP A 113 11.96 3.55 -6.09
N ILE A 114 12.80 3.94 -5.12
CA ILE A 114 13.35 3.00 -4.12
C ILE A 114 12.24 2.40 -3.26
N VAL A 115 11.30 3.23 -2.77
CA VAL A 115 10.21 2.71 -1.93
C VAL A 115 9.25 1.81 -2.71
N LEU A 116 9.08 2.04 -4.01
CA LEU A 116 8.27 1.15 -4.86
C LEU A 116 8.94 -0.22 -5.01
N GLU A 117 10.26 -0.23 -5.21
CA GLU A 117 11.06 -1.45 -5.29
C GLU A 117 11.05 -2.22 -3.95
N LEU A 118 11.24 -1.52 -2.81
CA LEU A 118 11.14 -2.11 -1.48
C LEU A 118 9.74 -2.70 -1.24
N THR A 119 8.69 -1.97 -1.64
CA THR A 119 7.31 -2.42 -1.47
C THR A 119 7.07 -3.75 -2.17
N ALA A 120 7.61 -3.96 -3.36
CA ALA A 120 7.47 -5.22 -4.08
C ALA A 120 8.09 -6.41 -3.31
N GLN A 121 9.23 -6.19 -2.65
CA GLN A 121 9.89 -7.21 -1.84
C GLN A 121 9.12 -7.50 -0.54
N VAL A 122 8.67 -6.46 0.17
CA VAL A 122 7.85 -6.59 1.39
C VAL A 122 6.55 -7.31 1.08
N ARG A 123 5.87 -6.93 0.00
CA ARG A 123 4.64 -7.57 -0.47
C ARG A 123 4.86 -9.06 -0.67
N HIS A 124 5.85 -9.47 -1.46
CA HIS A 124 6.14 -10.87 -1.73
C HIS A 124 6.37 -11.66 -0.43
N GLY A 125 7.16 -11.09 0.49
CA GLY A 125 7.41 -11.72 1.79
C GLY A 125 6.15 -11.88 2.63
N LEU A 126 5.28 -10.87 2.71
CA LEU A 126 4.04 -10.93 3.49
C LEU A 126 2.99 -11.85 2.85
N GLU A 127 2.86 -11.86 1.52
CA GLU A 127 1.99 -12.79 0.81
C GLU A 127 2.38 -14.26 1.11
N SER A 128 3.68 -14.56 1.20
CA SER A 128 4.16 -15.89 1.58
C SER A 128 3.82 -16.29 3.02
N GLN A 129 3.53 -15.31 3.89
CA GLN A 129 3.06 -15.51 5.27
C GLN A 129 1.53 -15.51 5.39
N GLY A 130 0.82 -15.54 4.26
CA GLY A 130 -0.63 -15.63 4.20
C GLY A 130 -1.37 -14.31 4.51
N PHE A 131 -0.72 -13.15 4.32
CA PHE A 131 -1.39 -11.86 4.37
C PHE A 131 -1.94 -11.49 2.99
N GLN A 132 -3.09 -10.84 2.99
CA GLN A 132 -3.58 -10.09 1.84
C GLN A 132 -2.90 -8.72 1.83
N ILE A 133 -2.36 -8.34 0.68
CA ILE A 133 -1.64 -7.07 0.53
C ILE A 133 -2.44 -6.11 -0.36
N LEU A 134 -2.67 -4.92 0.17
CA LEU A 134 -3.16 -3.78 -0.58
C LEU A 134 -2.03 -2.75 -0.69
N GLN A 135 -1.98 -2.02 -1.78
CA GLN A 135 -0.99 -0.98 -2.01
C GLN A 135 -1.68 0.33 -2.36
N THR A 136 -1.20 1.44 -1.80
CA THR A 136 -1.74 2.76 -2.13
C THR A 136 -1.38 3.18 -3.54
N ARG A 137 -0.28 2.67 -4.08
CA ARG A 137 0.11 2.76 -5.50
C ARG A 137 0.96 1.56 -5.89
N SER A 138 0.95 1.19 -7.16
CA SER A 138 1.75 0.10 -7.73
C SER A 138 2.66 0.57 -8.88
N SER A 139 2.53 1.83 -9.27
CA SER A 139 3.34 2.47 -10.30
C SER A 139 3.71 3.90 -9.88
N ASN A 140 4.12 4.73 -10.84
CA ASN A 140 4.48 6.14 -10.58
C ASN A 140 3.23 7.04 -10.47
N GLU A 141 2.23 6.63 -9.70
CA GLU A 141 1.07 7.43 -9.33
C GLU A 141 1.37 8.22 -8.04
N ASN A 142 0.60 9.28 -7.78
CA ASN A 142 0.70 10.05 -6.54
C ASN A 142 -0.69 10.22 -5.90
N PRO A 143 -1.23 9.20 -5.23
CA PRO A 143 -2.46 9.33 -4.45
C PRO A 143 -2.31 10.41 -3.38
N SER A 144 -3.38 11.14 -3.09
CA SER A 144 -3.38 12.12 -2.01
C SER A 144 -3.14 11.44 -0.65
N PHE A 145 -2.70 12.20 0.34
CA PHE A 145 -2.53 11.68 1.70
C PHE A 145 -3.81 11.07 2.26
N ASP A 146 -4.96 11.64 1.90
CA ASP A 146 -6.25 11.18 2.39
C ASP A 146 -6.68 9.88 1.69
N ASP A 147 -6.39 9.71 0.38
CA ASP A 147 -6.63 8.45 -0.34
C ASP A 147 -5.79 7.31 0.24
N ARG A 148 -4.53 7.59 0.62
CA ARG A 148 -3.64 6.59 1.22
C ARG A 148 -4.20 6.06 2.55
N SER A 149 -4.61 6.94 3.45
CA SER A 149 -5.21 6.53 4.72
C SER A 149 -6.61 5.94 4.55
N ALA A 150 -7.42 6.45 3.61
CA ALA A 150 -8.76 5.93 3.33
C ALA A 150 -8.73 4.45 2.89
N LEU A 151 -7.72 4.03 2.14
CA LEU A 151 -7.56 2.63 1.76
C LEU A 151 -7.45 1.73 2.99
N ALA A 152 -6.65 2.11 3.99
CA ALA A 152 -6.52 1.37 5.24
C ALA A 152 -7.79 1.45 6.09
N ASN A 153 -8.42 2.63 6.15
CA ASN A 153 -9.62 2.87 6.95
C ASN A 153 -10.85 2.10 6.45
N SER A 154 -10.85 1.73 5.17
CA SER A 154 -11.91 0.89 4.58
C SER A 154 -11.77 -0.60 4.89
N GLN A 155 -10.67 -1.03 5.54
CA GLN A 155 -10.40 -2.44 5.79
C GLN A 155 -10.60 -2.80 7.25
N THR A 156 -11.19 -3.97 7.51
CA THR A 156 -11.26 -4.56 8.84
C THR A 156 -10.14 -5.58 9.01
N GLY A 157 -9.42 -5.54 10.13
CA GLY A 157 -8.30 -6.46 10.36
C GLY A 157 -7.03 -6.08 9.59
N ALA A 158 -6.80 -4.79 9.38
CA ALA A 158 -5.67 -4.27 8.64
C ALA A 158 -4.65 -3.55 9.52
N ILE A 159 -3.42 -3.46 9.03
CA ILE A 159 -2.38 -2.52 9.46
C ILE A 159 -1.93 -1.68 8.27
N PHE A 160 -1.33 -0.53 8.56
CA PHE A 160 -0.78 0.39 7.56
C PHE A 160 0.73 0.55 7.76
N VAL A 161 1.51 0.33 6.71
CA VAL A 161 2.97 0.46 6.70
C VAL A 161 3.39 1.37 5.56
N SER A 162 3.78 2.60 5.91
CA SER A 162 4.32 3.56 4.95
C SER A 162 5.84 3.42 4.86
N LEU A 163 6.37 3.44 3.64
CA LEU A 163 7.78 3.22 3.33
C LEU A 163 8.39 4.49 2.78
N HIS A 164 9.49 4.93 3.38
CA HIS A 164 10.21 6.15 3.07
C HIS A 164 11.72 5.94 2.94
N VAL A 165 12.40 6.85 2.24
CA VAL A 165 13.85 6.97 2.24
C VAL A 165 14.22 8.42 2.53
N SER A 166 14.95 8.66 3.62
CA SER A 166 15.35 10.00 4.03
C SER A 166 16.48 10.57 3.17
N SER A 167 16.53 11.89 3.06
CA SER A 167 17.71 12.60 2.53
C SER A 167 18.77 12.86 3.61
N THR A 168 18.48 12.56 4.86
CA THR A 168 19.33 12.86 6.03
C THR A 168 19.49 11.65 6.92
N GLY A 169 20.39 11.75 7.87
CA GLY A 169 20.67 10.71 8.85
C GLY A 169 21.91 9.89 8.50
N LEU A 170 22.25 8.96 9.39
CA LEU A 170 23.37 8.08 9.21
C LEU A 170 23.06 7.04 8.13
N SER A 171 23.82 7.03 7.05
CA SER A 171 23.65 6.05 5.96
C SER A 171 23.73 4.61 6.50
N GLY A 172 22.90 3.75 5.91
CA GLY A 172 22.83 2.34 6.31
C GLY A 172 22.01 2.06 7.56
N THR A 173 21.27 3.06 8.07
CA THR A 173 20.37 2.88 9.22
C THR A 173 18.90 2.90 8.79
N VAL A 174 18.04 2.29 9.59
CA VAL A 174 16.58 2.27 9.36
C VAL A 174 15.86 2.64 10.65
N ARG A 175 14.81 3.43 10.53
CA ARG A 175 14.02 3.94 11.66
C ARG A 175 12.56 3.62 11.45
N VAL A 176 11.87 3.34 12.56
CA VAL A 176 10.41 3.22 12.57
C VAL A 176 9.83 4.39 13.36
N TYR A 177 8.78 4.99 12.79
CA TYR A 177 8.05 6.07 13.44
C TYR A 177 6.60 5.68 13.68
N THR A 178 6.09 6.16 14.82
CA THR A 178 4.66 6.21 15.13
C THR A 178 4.25 7.64 15.42
N MET A 179 2.94 7.90 15.49
CA MET A 179 2.45 9.18 16.02
C MET A 179 2.91 9.36 17.48
N PRO A 180 3.21 10.58 17.91
CA PRO A 180 3.40 10.89 19.33
C PRO A 180 2.12 10.65 20.14
N GLU A 181 2.19 10.88 21.45
CA GLU A 181 1.00 10.82 22.31
C GLU A 181 -0.11 11.71 21.76
N MET A 182 -1.29 11.16 21.67
CA MET A 182 -2.49 11.85 21.22
C MET A 182 -3.57 11.74 22.28
N PRO A 183 -4.26 12.84 22.63
CA PRO A 183 -5.42 12.73 23.49
C PRO A 183 -6.49 11.87 22.84
N LEU A 184 -7.12 11.00 23.63
CA LEU A 184 -8.26 10.25 23.15
C LEU A 184 -9.41 11.21 22.85
N PRO A 185 -10.09 11.05 21.71
CA PRO A 185 -11.25 11.87 21.40
C PRO A 185 -12.35 11.67 22.45
N PRO A 186 -13.13 12.72 22.76
CA PRO A 186 -14.27 12.57 23.66
C PRO A 186 -15.26 11.56 23.08
N THR A 187 -15.72 10.62 23.89
CA THR A 187 -16.63 9.53 23.50
C THR A 187 -18.08 9.97 23.29
N THR A 188 -18.38 11.25 23.40
CA THR A 188 -19.71 11.82 23.21
C THR A 188 -20.08 11.85 21.73
N GLY A 189 -21.02 11.01 21.32
CA GLY A 189 -21.60 11.04 19.98
C GLY A 189 -21.04 10.05 18.95
N GLY A 190 -20.07 9.23 19.29
CA GLY A 190 -19.59 8.13 18.42
C GLY A 190 -18.74 8.53 17.20
N LEU A 191 -18.60 9.83 16.91
CA LEU A 191 -17.79 10.33 15.81
C LEU A 191 -16.41 10.74 16.31
N ILE A 192 -15.37 10.15 15.71
CA ILE A 192 -13.99 10.54 15.98
C ILE A 192 -13.58 11.54 14.87
N PRO A 193 -13.02 12.71 15.23
CA PRO A 193 -12.44 13.60 14.24
C PRO A 193 -11.41 12.87 13.38
N TRP A 194 -11.45 13.08 12.07
CA TRP A 194 -10.59 12.37 11.12
C TRP A 194 -9.09 12.54 11.42
N ASP A 195 -8.70 13.67 11.97
CA ASP A 195 -7.32 13.98 12.37
C ASP A 195 -6.93 13.39 13.73
N GLN A 196 -7.83 12.66 14.39
CA GLN A 196 -7.62 11.90 15.61
C GLN A 196 -7.84 10.39 15.40
N ALA A 197 -8.00 9.94 14.16
CA ALA A 197 -8.31 8.55 13.84
C ALA A 197 -7.30 7.57 14.44
N GLN A 198 -6.03 7.95 14.52
CA GLN A 198 -4.94 7.13 15.07
C GLN A 198 -4.99 6.97 16.59
N ALA A 199 -5.64 7.88 17.34
CA ALA A 199 -5.54 7.91 18.79
C ALA A 199 -5.88 6.56 19.46
N SER A 200 -6.96 5.92 19.04
CA SER A 200 -7.38 4.61 19.58
C SER A 200 -6.46 3.46 19.17
N TYR A 201 -5.69 3.61 18.11
CA TYR A 201 -4.79 2.58 17.58
C TYR A 201 -3.32 2.77 17.99
N LEU A 202 -2.99 3.90 18.60
CA LEU A 202 -1.62 4.25 18.96
C LEU A 202 -0.89 3.19 19.81
N PRO A 203 -1.52 2.55 20.81
CA PRO A 203 -0.87 1.46 21.56
C PRO A 203 -0.51 0.26 20.68
N LEU A 204 -1.34 -0.08 19.70
CA LEU A 204 -1.07 -1.15 18.73
C LEU A 204 -0.01 -0.74 17.70
N SER A 205 -0.03 0.52 17.27
CA SER A 205 0.99 1.08 16.38
C SER A 205 2.38 1.04 17.01
N ARG A 206 2.48 1.35 18.30
CA ARG A 206 3.74 1.21 19.05
C ARG A 206 4.21 -0.23 19.13
N LYS A 207 3.33 -1.19 19.46
CA LYS A 207 3.68 -2.62 19.48
C LYS A 207 4.14 -3.12 18.11
N LEU A 208 3.47 -2.71 17.03
CA LEU A 208 3.88 -3.02 15.66
C LEU A 208 5.24 -2.41 15.36
N GLY A 209 5.41 -1.13 15.71
CA GLY A 209 6.67 -0.41 15.52
C GLY A 209 7.83 -1.05 16.30
N ASP A 210 7.63 -1.41 17.55
CA ASP A 210 8.64 -2.06 18.39
C ASP A 210 9.05 -3.42 17.81
N ALA A 211 8.10 -4.20 17.30
CA ALA A 211 8.39 -5.49 16.68
C ALA A 211 9.23 -5.31 15.40
N VAL A 212 8.87 -4.33 14.53
CA VAL A 212 9.63 -4.06 13.30
C VAL A 212 10.99 -3.42 13.61
N GLN A 213 11.04 -2.43 14.51
CA GLN A 213 12.29 -1.76 14.89
C GLN A 213 13.29 -2.75 15.53
N GLY A 214 12.79 -3.69 16.33
CA GLY A 214 13.63 -4.72 16.94
C GLY A 214 14.34 -5.58 15.89
N GLU A 215 13.66 -6.02 14.85
CA GLU A 215 14.24 -6.77 13.72
C GLU A 215 15.24 -5.92 12.91
N LEU A 216 14.91 -4.64 12.67
CA LEU A 216 15.78 -3.71 11.94
C LEU A 216 17.09 -3.42 12.71
N THR A 217 17.02 -3.21 14.02
CA THR A 217 18.17 -2.90 14.85
C THR A 217 19.18 -4.05 14.91
N GLN A 218 18.71 -5.30 14.86
CA GLN A 218 19.59 -6.47 14.81
C GLN A 218 20.40 -6.54 13.51
N ARG A 219 19.86 -6.04 12.40
CA ARG A 219 20.47 -6.13 11.06
C ARG A 219 21.27 -4.90 10.67
N PHE A 220 20.81 -3.73 11.04
CA PHE A 220 21.36 -2.45 10.59
C PHE A 220 21.98 -1.71 11.77
N LYS A 221 23.29 -1.87 11.94
CA LYS A 221 24.07 -1.23 13.02
C LYS A 221 23.90 0.30 12.95
N GLY A 222 23.69 0.92 14.11
CA GLY A 222 23.48 2.37 14.21
C GLY A 222 22.01 2.78 14.05
N SER A 223 21.12 1.85 13.72
CA SER A 223 19.67 2.09 13.80
C SER A 223 19.25 2.31 15.26
N PRO A 224 18.26 3.17 15.54
CA PRO A 224 17.74 3.37 16.89
C PRO A 224 17.27 2.07 17.53
N MET A 225 17.46 1.93 18.84
CA MET A 225 16.98 0.77 19.59
C MET A 225 15.46 0.75 19.75
N ASN A 226 14.84 1.94 19.77
CA ASN A 226 13.42 2.12 20.02
C ASN A 226 12.75 2.83 18.85
N VAL A 227 11.45 2.59 18.72
CA VAL A 227 10.57 3.35 17.85
C VAL A 227 10.67 4.84 18.15
N GLN A 228 10.70 5.65 17.11
CA GLN A 228 10.71 7.10 17.18
C GLN A 228 9.28 7.66 17.06
N SER A 229 9.10 8.91 17.45
CA SER A 229 7.81 9.61 17.30
C SER A 229 7.94 10.77 16.32
N ALA A 230 7.02 10.85 15.37
CA ALA A 230 6.93 11.96 14.43
C ALA A 230 5.47 12.27 14.06
N TYR A 231 5.18 13.55 13.82
CA TYR A 231 3.88 13.96 13.29
C TYR A 231 3.82 13.69 11.78
N VAL A 232 3.25 12.56 11.41
CA VAL A 232 3.06 12.15 10.01
C VAL A 232 1.57 12.19 9.67
N ARG A 233 1.20 12.93 8.62
CA ARG A 233 -0.20 13.14 8.27
C ARG A 233 -0.93 11.84 8.01
N GLN A 234 -0.36 10.95 7.19
CA GLN A 234 -0.97 9.67 6.85
C GLN A 234 -1.21 8.80 8.09
N LEU A 235 -0.27 8.79 9.04
CA LEU A 235 -0.48 8.04 10.28
C LEU A 235 -1.61 8.63 11.10
N ARG A 236 -1.67 9.97 11.22
CA ARG A 236 -2.67 10.68 12.03
C ARG A 236 -4.09 10.37 11.59
N THR A 237 -4.31 10.25 10.28
CA THR A 237 -5.62 10.04 9.67
C THR A 237 -5.97 8.56 9.45
N THR A 238 -5.10 7.63 9.85
CA THR A 238 -5.31 6.20 9.69
C THR A 238 -5.98 5.59 10.92
N ALA A 239 -7.15 4.98 10.72
CA ALA A 239 -7.91 4.25 11.75
C ALA A 239 -7.54 2.76 11.79
N ALA A 240 -6.26 2.47 11.85
CA ALA A 240 -5.65 1.15 11.97
C ALA A 240 -4.29 1.27 12.66
N PRO A 241 -3.68 0.19 13.19
CA PRO A 241 -2.29 0.25 13.62
C PRO A 241 -1.40 0.66 12.46
N ALA A 242 -0.60 1.71 12.64
CA ALA A 242 0.11 2.37 11.55
C ALA A 242 1.53 2.78 11.94
N ILE A 243 2.48 2.53 11.04
CA ILE A 243 3.90 2.90 11.19
C ILE A 243 4.45 3.48 9.89
N VAL A 244 5.52 4.28 10.03
CA VAL A 244 6.43 4.62 8.93
C VAL A 244 7.73 3.87 9.14
N VAL A 245 8.27 3.27 8.10
CA VAL A 245 9.64 2.74 8.05
C VAL A 245 10.45 3.61 7.11
N GLU A 246 11.50 4.22 7.64
CA GLU A 246 12.35 5.15 6.91
C GLU A 246 13.79 4.62 6.82
N LEU A 247 14.26 4.43 5.60
CA LEU A 247 15.66 4.11 5.32
C LEU A 247 16.48 5.40 5.26
N SER A 248 17.66 5.41 5.80
CA SER A 248 18.67 6.44 5.58
C SER A 248 19.80 5.89 4.69
N SER A 249 20.22 6.53 3.61
CA SER A 249 19.85 7.83 3.10
C SER A 249 20.00 7.81 1.57
N VAL A 250 19.18 8.55 0.81
CA VAL A 250 19.41 8.75 -0.64
C VAL A 250 20.66 9.59 -0.94
N ALA A 251 21.30 10.19 0.07
CA ALA A 251 22.58 10.89 -0.07
C ALA A 251 23.76 9.95 -0.38
N MET A 252 23.55 8.64 -0.44
CA MET A 252 24.53 7.69 -0.96
C MET A 252 24.88 8.03 -2.40
N GLU A 253 26.19 7.99 -2.70
CA GLU A 253 26.68 8.27 -4.06
C GLU A 253 26.28 7.18 -5.04
N ASP A 254 26.09 5.95 -4.56
CA ASP A 254 25.75 4.78 -5.36
C ASP A 254 24.41 4.15 -4.89
N LYS A 255 23.47 4.00 -5.82
CA LYS A 255 22.22 3.26 -5.61
C LYS A 255 22.46 1.81 -5.14
N THR A 256 23.58 1.23 -5.52
CA THR A 256 23.95 -0.17 -5.16
C THR A 256 23.94 -0.41 -3.66
N ASP A 257 24.30 0.58 -2.84
CA ASP A 257 24.30 0.43 -1.38
C ASP A 257 22.85 0.38 -0.85
N LEU A 258 21.96 1.19 -1.38
CA LEU A 258 20.54 1.09 -1.06
C LEU A 258 19.97 -0.27 -1.50
N ASP A 259 20.26 -0.68 -2.74
CA ASP A 259 19.77 -1.95 -3.29
C ASP A 259 20.21 -3.16 -2.45
N ARG A 260 21.42 -3.13 -1.89
CA ARG A 260 21.90 -4.18 -0.96
C ARG A 260 21.13 -4.20 0.37
N MET A 261 20.60 -3.06 0.80
CA MET A 261 19.81 -2.99 2.05
C MET A 261 18.40 -3.54 1.87
N LEU A 262 17.76 -3.32 0.69
CA LEU A 262 16.33 -3.58 0.48
C LEU A 262 15.89 -4.98 0.90
N PRO A 263 16.58 -6.10 0.54
CA PRO A 263 16.17 -7.43 0.96
C PRO A 263 16.17 -7.61 2.48
N GLY A 264 17.19 -7.06 3.16
CA GLY A 264 17.29 -7.11 4.61
C GLY A 264 16.22 -6.30 5.32
N VAL A 265 15.86 -5.13 4.78
CA VAL A 265 14.79 -4.28 5.29
C VAL A 265 13.44 -4.97 5.08
N ALA A 266 13.20 -5.51 3.90
CA ALA A 266 11.96 -6.23 3.59
C ALA A 266 11.75 -7.42 4.54
N ASP A 267 12.77 -8.26 4.73
CA ASP A 267 12.70 -9.41 5.64
C ASP A 267 12.47 -8.98 7.11
N ALA A 268 13.10 -7.89 7.57
CA ALA A 268 12.88 -7.35 8.92
C ALA A 268 11.42 -6.85 9.10
N ILE A 269 10.87 -6.15 8.12
CA ILE A 269 9.47 -5.71 8.15
C ILE A 269 8.54 -6.94 8.21
N VAL A 270 8.76 -7.93 7.36
CA VAL A 270 7.94 -9.16 7.32
C VAL A 270 7.97 -9.86 8.67
N ARG A 271 9.15 -10.08 9.27
CA ARG A 271 9.28 -10.72 10.58
C ARG A 271 8.60 -9.93 11.69
N GLY A 272 8.79 -8.60 11.70
CA GLY A 272 8.14 -7.73 12.67
C GLY A 272 6.63 -7.79 12.59
N VAL A 273 6.05 -7.78 11.38
CA VAL A 273 4.59 -7.91 11.17
C VAL A 273 4.09 -9.29 11.61
N VAL A 274 4.81 -10.36 11.29
CA VAL A 274 4.47 -11.72 11.73
C VAL A 274 4.52 -11.84 13.26
N THR A 275 5.54 -11.29 13.90
CA THR A 275 5.69 -11.24 15.36
C THR A 275 4.57 -10.45 16.02
N PHE A 276 4.14 -9.34 15.39
CA PHE A 276 3.04 -8.52 15.89
C PHE A 276 1.66 -9.20 15.75
N ARG A 277 1.45 -10.05 14.74
CA ARG A 277 0.14 -10.64 14.38
C ARG A 277 -0.67 -11.19 15.58
N PRO A 278 -0.10 -11.95 16.52
CA PRO A 278 -0.82 -12.45 17.68
C PRO A 278 -1.29 -11.35 18.66
N SER A 279 -0.61 -10.21 18.65
CA SER A 279 -0.92 -9.05 19.51
C SER A 279 -2.03 -8.15 18.97
N TYR A 280 -2.46 -8.40 17.73
CA TYR A 280 -3.49 -7.60 17.09
C TYR A 280 -4.84 -7.84 17.76
N VAL A 281 -5.38 -6.79 18.35
CA VAL A 281 -6.71 -6.78 18.97
C VAL A 281 -7.42 -5.52 18.49
N THR A 282 -8.49 -5.68 17.73
CA THR A 282 -9.28 -4.54 17.27
C THR A 282 -9.76 -3.74 18.48
N PRO A 283 -9.49 -2.43 18.58
CA PRO A 283 -10.13 -1.59 19.60
C PRO A 283 -11.65 -1.72 19.46
N GLY A 284 -12.34 -1.98 20.56
CA GLY A 284 -13.80 -2.02 20.56
C GLY A 284 -14.35 -0.69 20.05
N VAL A 285 -15.34 -0.72 19.17
CA VAL A 285 -16.07 0.49 18.78
C VAL A 285 -16.66 1.09 20.08
N PRO A 286 -16.35 2.36 20.44
CA PRO A 286 -16.96 2.99 21.60
C PRO A 286 -18.49 2.96 21.42
N GLY A 287 -19.21 2.27 22.30
CA GLY A 287 -20.68 2.19 22.27
C GLY A 287 -21.27 0.79 22.20
N THR A 288 -20.52 -0.25 21.91
CA THR A 288 -20.97 -1.64 22.02
C THR A 288 -20.49 -2.27 23.33
N ALA A 289 -21.01 -1.78 24.46
CA ALA A 289 -20.88 -2.53 25.69
C ALA A 289 -21.74 -3.80 25.56
N PRO A 290 -21.21 -5.02 25.80
CA PRO A 290 -22.03 -6.22 25.82
C PRO A 290 -22.94 -6.15 27.05
N GLY A 291 -24.24 -5.97 26.80
CA GLY A 291 -25.26 -6.31 27.79
C GLY A 291 -25.89 -5.18 28.58
N ALA A 292 -26.31 -4.06 27.97
CA ALA A 292 -27.43 -3.30 28.51
C ALA A 292 -28.73 -3.98 28.04
N LYS A 293 -29.35 -4.80 28.90
CA LYS A 293 -30.73 -5.24 28.71
C LYS A 293 -31.66 -4.02 28.82
N PRO A 294 -32.73 -3.99 28.02
CA PRO A 294 -33.76 -2.95 28.11
C PRO A 294 -34.48 -2.96 29.48
#